data_5d0231a7f6ac90e2b53256d5078ed411
#
_entry.id   5d0231a7f6ac90e2b53256d5078ed411
#
_cell.length_a   1.000
_cell.length_b   1.000
_cell.length_c   1.000
_cell.angle_alpha   90.00
_cell.angle_beta   90.00
_cell.angle_gamma   90.00
#
_symmetry.space_group_name_H-M   'P 1'
#
loop_
_entity.id
_entity.type
_entity.pdbx_description
1 polymer ?
#
loop_
_entity_poly.entity_id
_entity_poly.type
_entity_poly.pdbx_seq_one_letter_code
_entity_poly.pdbx_strand_id
1 'polypeptide(L)'
;MIYYDTTKMGPAKHRSGLMRLSSRIREELGSVVTEVAWDGKQRGFVTGKPRAAVGFRPADWLLTVEQFSEAERPGFRAFVQNPPCRLAAMFHDAIPVRWPHITWPQSVQRHPEYIKLLAGFDRTWAISDATRRDFAEFWRWQGVTPKAATEVIELGADFDGGNRVVRDPLIPRERPALLCVGIVEPRKNQAFLLDVAEALWAGGLDFELHVVGRVNPHFGRPIATRMAALQSREARFRFHASAGDRELGRLYARARAVVFPTIAEGCGLPLLEALWRGVPCVCSDLPVLRENADAGGCVVAKVNDLADWREKLRAVLTDAALCRRLQTEAMARPLPRWSQTARVLIDALAGAKG
;
A
#
# COMPACT_ATOMS: atom_id res chain seq x y z
N MET A 1 -16.52 23.42 -4.19
CA MET A 1 -15.14 23.41 -3.65
C MET A 1 -14.80 21.98 -3.22
N ILE A 2 -13.51 21.59 -3.23
CA ILE A 2 -13.08 20.29 -2.75
C ILE A 2 -12.27 20.49 -1.47
N TYR A 3 -12.70 19.89 -0.38
CA TYR A 3 -12.00 19.85 0.89
C TYR A 3 -11.30 18.50 1.03
N TYR A 4 -10.02 18.51 1.42
CA TYR A 4 -9.21 17.31 1.61
C TYR A 4 -8.92 17.08 3.10
N ASP A 5 -9.31 15.93 3.58
CA ASP A 5 -9.16 15.55 4.99
C ASP A 5 -7.72 15.17 5.32
N THR A 6 -7.10 15.94 6.20
CA THR A 6 -5.72 15.76 6.67
C THR A 6 -5.64 15.47 8.17
N THR A 7 -6.72 14.97 8.77
CA THR A 7 -6.83 14.77 10.24
C THR A 7 -5.69 13.91 10.80
N LYS A 8 -5.26 12.86 10.07
CA LYS A 8 -4.16 11.96 10.48
C LYS A 8 -2.81 12.31 9.86
N MET A 9 -2.76 13.31 8.98
CA MET A 9 -1.52 13.75 8.31
C MET A 9 -0.63 14.65 9.19
N GLY A 10 -0.67 14.50 10.51
CA GLY A 10 0.18 15.24 11.43
C GLY A 10 1.68 14.93 11.23
N PRO A 11 2.58 15.59 11.99
CA PRO A 11 4.05 15.43 11.89
C PRO A 11 4.49 14.07 12.44
N ALA A 12 4.04 12.99 11.80
CA ALA A 12 4.42 11.65 12.19
C ALA A 12 5.87 11.36 11.76
N LYS A 13 6.70 10.94 12.70
CA LYS A 13 8.10 10.53 12.45
C LYS A 13 8.22 9.33 11.50
N HIS A 14 7.14 8.58 11.26
CA HIS A 14 7.14 7.38 10.43
C HIS A 14 5.92 7.37 9.51
N ARG A 15 6.15 7.24 8.20
CA ARG A 15 5.09 7.16 7.19
C ARG A 15 4.75 5.69 6.90
N SER A 16 3.54 5.26 7.26
CA SER A 16 2.98 3.98 6.78
C SER A 16 2.67 4.06 5.27
N GLY A 17 2.43 2.92 4.61
CA GLY A 17 2.00 2.91 3.21
C GLY A 17 0.77 3.78 2.96
N LEU A 18 -0.22 3.73 3.87
CA LEU A 18 -1.41 4.57 3.85
C LEU A 18 -1.08 6.08 3.93
N MET A 19 -0.18 6.45 4.84
CA MET A 19 0.24 7.85 4.99
C MET A 19 1.03 8.35 3.78
N ARG A 20 1.87 7.49 3.18
CA ARG A 20 2.58 7.82 1.93
C ARG A 20 1.58 8.07 0.79
N LEU A 21 0.58 7.20 0.65
CA LEU A 21 -0.49 7.34 -0.34
C LEU A 21 -1.25 8.65 -0.13
N SER A 22 -1.74 8.91 1.09
CA SER A 22 -2.47 10.13 1.43
C SER A 22 -1.64 11.40 1.15
N SER A 23 -0.34 11.40 1.54
CA SER A 23 0.56 12.52 1.26
C SER A 23 0.79 12.74 -0.23
N ARG A 24 0.98 11.67 -1.01
CA ARG A 24 1.19 11.79 -2.46
C ARG A 24 -0.06 12.32 -3.17
N ILE A 25 -1.24 11.82 -2.83
CA ILE A 25 -2.49 12.37 -3.39
C ILE A 25 -2.62 13.85 -3.04
N ARG A 26 -2.42 14.23 -1.78
CA ARG A 26 -2.49 15.61 -1.35
C ARG A 26 -1.51 16.52 -2.11
N GLU A 27 -0.25 16.07 -2.29
CA GLU A 27 0.77 16.79 -3.06
C GLU A 27 0.33 17.03 -4.50
N GLU A 28 -0.22 16.02 -5.17
CA GLU A 28 -0.66 16.10 -6.56
C GLU A 28 -1.97 16.90 -6.74
N LEU A 29 -2.86 16.88 -5.74
CA LEU A 29 -4.06 17.72 -5.74
C LEU A 29 -3.71 19.21 -5.57
N GLY A 30 -2.61 19.53 -4.87
CA GLY A 30 -2.06 20.88 -4.73
C GLY A 30 -3.08 21.92 -4.27
N SER A 31 -3.16 23.04 -4.98
CA SER A 31 -4.07 24.16 -4.67
C SER A 31 -5.53 23.95 -5.10
N VAL A 32 -5.85 22.83 -5.77
CA VAL A 32 -7.24 22.52 -6.17
C VAL A 32 -8.10 22.19 -4.94
N VAL A 33 -7.49 21.77 -3.85
CA VAL A 33 -8.16 21.40 -2.61
C VAL A 33 -7.84 22.33 -1.45
N THR A 34 -8.80 22.46 -0.52
CA THR A 34 -8.61 23.12 0.77
C THR A 34 -8.41 22.04 1.84
N GLU A 35 -7.27 22.09 2.55
CA GLU A 35 -6.99 21.15 3.64
C GLU A 35 -7.88 21.43 4.84
N VAL A 36 -8.44 20.37 5.41
CA VAL A 36 -9.28 20.41 6.61
C VAL A 36 -8.91 19.27 7.55
N ALA A 37 -9.15 19.48 8.84
CA ALA A 37 -8.94 18.45 9.85
C ALA A 37 -10.15 18.39 10.81
N TRP A 38 -10.49 17.17 11.26
CA TRP A 38 -11.55 16.98 12.25
C TRP A 38 -11.14 17.56 13.61
N ASP A 39 -11.99 18.39 14.19
CA ASP A 39 -11.87 18.85 15.56
C ASP A 39 -12.92 18.16 16.44
N GLY A 40 -12.47 17.28 17.33
CA GLY A 40 -13.36 16.49 18.19
C GLY A 40 -14.12 17.31 19.23
N LYS A 41 -13.64 18.53 19.59
CA LYS A 41 -14.33 19.43 20.52
C LYS A 41 -15.48 20.16 19.82
N GLN A 42 -15.22 20.64 18.61
CA GLN A 42 -16.23 21.30 17.77
C GLN A 42 -17.15 20.30 17.07
N ARG A 43 -16.79 19.01 17.05
CA ARG A 43 -17.47 17.94 16.30
C ARG A 43 -17.69 18.31 14.83
N GLY A 44 -16.66 18.89 14.21
CA GLY A 44 -16.69 19.41 12.86
C GLY A 44 -15.31 19.57 12.26
N PHE A 45 -15.26 19.86 10.96
CA PHE A 45 -14.00 20.17 10.30
C PHE A 45 -13.59 21.61 10.50
N VAL A 46 -12.28 21.81 10.65
CA VAL A 46 -11.64 23.12 10.77
C VAL A 46 -10.55 23.26 9.73
N THR A 47 -10.27 24.52 9.35
CA THR A 47 -9.20 24.86 8.41
C THR A 47 -8.39 26.07 8.92
N GLY A 48 -7.19 26.27 8.37
CA GLY A 48 -6.37 27.46 8.61
C GLY A 48 -5.64 27.52 9.95
N LYS A 49 -4.93 28.62 10.14
CA LYS A 49 -4.25 29.03 11.38
C LYS A 49 -4.53 30.54 11.59
N PRO A 50 -5.33 30.96 12.60
CA PRO A 50 -5.99 30.11 13.61
C PRO A 50 -7.05 29.18 12.99
N ARG A 51 -7.38 28.08 13.70
CA ARG A 51 -8.38 27.11 13.25
C ARG A 51 -9.76 27.72 13.24
N ALA A 52 -10.40 27.76 12.06
CA ALA A 52 -11.76 28.22 11.89
C ALA A 52 -12.67 27.06 11.43
N ALA A 53 -13.90 27.03 11.90
CA ALA A 53 -14.89 26.05 11.46
C ALA A 53 -15.15 26.17 9.96
N VAL A 54 -15.28 25.03 9.28
CA VAL A 54 -15.55 25.01 7.83
C VAL A 54 -17.05 25.17 7.60
N GLY A 55 -17.42 26.21 6.85
CA GLY A 55 -18.80 26.44 6.36
C GLY A 55 -19.01 25.70 5.04
N PHE A 56 -19.33 24.42 5.09
CA PHE A 56 -19.64 23.63 3.89
C PHE A 56 -20.92 24.11 3.20
N ARG A 57 -20.94 23.98 1.87
CA ARG A 57 -22.16 24.13 1.03
C ARG A 57 -22.58 22.76 0.51
N PRO A 58 -23.85 22.53 0.20
CA PRO A 58 -24.33 21.24 -0.32
C PRO A 58 -23.62 20.77 -1.60
N ALA A 59 -23.13 21.70 -2.43
CA ALA A 59 -22.38 21.40 -3.65
C ALA A 59 -20.89 21.14 -3.45
N ASP A 60 -20.37 21.36 -2.24
CA ASP A 60 -18.95 21.10 -1.93
C ASP A 60 -18.70 19.60 -1.74
N TRP A 61 -17.44 19.20 -1.89
CA TRP A 61 -16.99 17.83 -1.65
C TRP A 61 -16.04 17.78 -0.45
N LEU A 62 -16.22 16.79 0.40
CA LEU A 62 -15.22 16.36 1.38
C LEU A 62 -14.61 15.04 0.91
N LEU A 63 -13.34 15.05 0.55
CA LEU A 63 -12.58 13.86 0.17
C LEU A 63 -11.73 13.38 1.35
N THR A 64 -11.96 12.16 1.82
CA THR A 64 -11.10 11.49 2.80
C THR A 64 -10.43 10.25 2.19
N VAL A 65 -9.12 10.17 2.34
CA VAL A 65 -8.31 8.98 1.99
C VAL A 65 -7.78 8.30 3.24
N GLU A 66 -8.24 8.75 4.41
CA GLU A 66 -7.86 8.22 5.72
C GLU A 66 -8.90 7.21 6.22
N GLN A 67 -8.43 6.22 6.96
CA GLN A 67 -9.33 5.41 7.78
C GLN A 67 -9.72 6.21 9.02
N PHE A 68 -10.98 6.14 9.42
CA PHE A 68 -11.52 6.87 10.56
C PHE A 68 -12.37 5.96 11.47
N SER A 69 -12.62 6.42 12.68
CA SER A 69 -13.53 5.77 13.62
C SER A 69 -14.17 6.82 14.53
N GLU A 70 -15.31 6.50 15.10
CA GLU A 70 -15.97 7.37 16.08
C GLU A 70 -15.09 7.64 17.31
N ALA A 71 -14.28 6.66 17.72
CA ALA A 71 -13.32 6.81 18.81
C ALA A 71 -12.20 7.83 18.52
N GLU A 72 -11.77 7.93 17.25
CA GLU A 72 -10.76 8.90 16.81
C GLU A 72 -11.38 10.26 16.44
N ARG A 73 -12.64 10.25 16.04
CA ARG A 73 -13.39 11.43 15.57
C ARG A 73 -14.76 11.49 16.25
N PRO A 74 -14.83 11.87 17.52
CA PRO A 74 -16.11 11.96 18.25
C PRO A 74 -17.13 12.83 17.51
N GLY A 75 -18.33 12.30 17.26
CA GLY A 75 -19.40 12.96 16.50
C GLY A 75 -19.34 12.75 14.98
N PHE A 76 -18.33 12.02 14.44
CA PHE A 76 -18.19 11.83 13.01
C PHE A 76 -19.31 10.98 12.39
N ARG A 77 -19.87 10.02 13.15
CA ARG A 77 -21.05 9.25 12.70
C ARG A 77 -22.25 10.18 12.41
N ALA A 78 -22.56 11.09 13.31
CA ALA A 78 -23.64 12.04 13.12
C ALA A 78 -23.39 12.96 11.91
N PHE A 79 -22.14 13.38 11.69
CA PHE A 79 -21.73 14.14 10.52
C PHE A 79 -21.97 13.37 9.22
N VAL A 80 -21.62 12.08 9.15
CA VAL A 80 -21.83 11.23 7.97
C VAL A 80 -23.31 10.94 7.72
N GLN A 81 -24.12 10.83 8.78
CA GLN A 81 -25.57 10.61 8.66
C GLN A 81 -26.33 11.82 8.12
N ASN A 82 -25.87 13.03 8.45
CA ASN A 82 -26.45 14.30 7.99
C ASN A 82 -25.37 15.24 7.48
N PRO A 83 -24.74 14.91 6.33
CA PRO A 83 -23.60 15.64 5.85
C PRO A 83 -24.01 17.01 5.27
N PRO A 84 -23.29 18.10 5.61
CA PRO A 84 -23.55 19.43 5.07
C PRO A 84 -23.02 19.60 3.64
N CYS A 85 -22.31 18.60 3.10
CA CYS A 85 -21.71 18.57 1.76
C CYS A 85 -21.73 17.14 1.21
N ARG A 86 -21.30 16.95 -0.02
CA ARG A 86 -21.09 15.62 -0.61
C ARG A 86 -19.85 14.95 -0.02
N LEU A 87 -19.92 13.63 0.21
CA LEU A 87 -18.84 12.85 0.81
C LEU A 87 -18.19 11.93 -0.22
N ALA A 88 -16.86 11.94 -0.27
CA ALA A 88 -16.07 11.05 -1.11
C ALA A 88 -14.96 10.38 -0.29
N ALA A 89 -14.68 9.10 -0.55
CA ALA A 89 -13.66 8.36 0.20
C ALA A 89 -12.89 7.36 -0.68
N MET A 90 -11.64 7.08 -0.26
CA MET A 90 -10.89 5.92 -0.71
C MET A 90 -10.97 4.79 0.31
N PHE A 91 -11.26 3.58 -0.16
CA PHE A 91 -11.23 2.35 0.62
C PHE A 91 -9.96 1.54 0.32
N HIS A 92 -9.20 1.22 1.36
CA HIS A 92 -7.86 0.63 1.20
C HIS A 92 -7.85 -0.89 1.26
N ASP A 93 -8.58 -1.49 2.19
CA ASP A 93 -8.68 -2.94 2.35
C ASP A 93 -9.71 -3.35 3.41
N ALA A 94 -10.09 -4.62 3.39
CA ALA A 94 -10.90 -5.28 4.42
C ALA A 94 -10.06 -6.20 5.31
N ILE A 95 -8.72 -6.03 5.32
CA ILE A 95 -7.80 -6.92 6.04
C ILE A 95 -8.16 -7.07 7.52
N PRO A 96 -8.49 -5.99 8.29
CA PRO A 96 -8.86 -6.15 9.69
C PRO A 96 -10.08 -7.04 9.93
N VAL A 97 -11.00 -7.11 8.96
CA VAL A 97 -12.19 -7.97 9.06
C VAL A 97 -11.88 -9.41 8.61
N ARG A 98 -11.09 -9.57 7.54
CA ARG A 98 -10.76 -10.89 6.97
C ARG A 98 -9.67 -11.63 7.73
N TRP A 99 -8.74 -10.90 8.33
CA TRP A 99 -7.55 -11.43 9.00
C TRP A 99 -7.39 -10.85 10.42
N PRO A 100 -8.43 -10.99 11.29
CA PRO A 100 -8.42 -10.35 12.61
C PRO A 100 -7.28 -10.83 13.50
N HIS A 101 -6.84 -12.08 13.36
CA HIS A 101 -5.80 -12.69 14.20
C HIS A 101 -4.36 -12.20 13.93
N ILE A 102 -4.13 -11.54 12.79
CA ILE A 102 -2.83 -10.94 12.42
C ILE A 102 -2.91 -9.42 12.25
N THR A 103 -4.04 -8.84 12.61
CA THR A 103 -4.28 -7.40 12.54
C THR A 103 -4.41 -6.81 13.95
N TRP A 104 -3.98 -5.57 14.11
CA TRP A 104 -4.06 -4.90 15.41
C TRP A 104 -5.50 -4.92 15.95
N PRO A 105 -5.71 -5.35 17.22
CA PRO A 105 -7.05 -5.52 17.80
C PRO A 105 -7.93 -4.28 17.72
N GLN A 106 -7.36 -3.08 17.92
CA GLN A 106 -8.12 -1.84 17.76
C GLN A 106 -8.59 -1.59 16.32
N SER A 107 -7.81 -1.98 15.32
CA SER A 107 -8.22 -1.92 13.92
C SER A 107 -9.34 -2.91 13.64
N VAL A 108 -9.24 -4.13 14.16
CA VAL A 108 -10.29 -5.15 14.04
C VAL A 108 -11.61 -4.65 14.64
N GLN A 109 -11.56 -4.04 15.82
CA GLN A 109 -12.74 -3.52 16.51
C GLN A 109 -13.42 -2.36 15.74
N ARG A 110 -12.64 -1.47 15.13
CA ARG A 110 -13.14 -0.23 14.51
C ARG A 110 -13.54 -0.39 13.05
N HIS A 111 -12.92 -1.33 12.36
CA HIS A 111 -13.04 -1.46 10.91
C HIS A 111 -14.44 -1.78 10.40
N PRO A 112 -15.25 -2.65 11.05
CA PRO A 112 -16.61 -2.92 10.64
C PRO A 112 -17.49 -1.66 10.59
N GLU A 113 -17.35 -0.79 11.60
CA GLU A 113 -18.09 0.47 11.67
C GLU A 113 -17.62 1.44 10.57
N TYR A 114 -16.30 1.54 10.34
CA TYR A 114 -15.74 2.33 9.27
C TYR A 114 -16.33 1.94 7.91
N ILE A 115 -16.36 0.63 7.60
CA ILE A 115 -16.91 0.14 6.32
C ILE A 115 -18.42 0.45 6.21
N LYS A 116 -19.18 0.32 7.31
CA LYS A 116 -20.61 0.66 7.35
C LYS A 116 -20.85 2.15 7.08
N LEU A 117 -20.07 3.03 7.67
CA LEU A 117 -20.19 4.47 7.47
C LEU A 117 -19.90 4.88 6.03
N LEU A 118 -18.99 4.19 5.34
CA LEU A 118 -18.68 4.46 3.93
C LEU A 118 -19.87 4.20 3.00
N ALA A 119 -20.85 3.39 3.40
CA ALA A 119 -22.07 3.20 2.62
C ALA A 119 -22.92 4.47 2.46
N GLY A 120 -22.77 5.43 3.36
CA GLY A 120 -23.42 6.74 3.30
C GLY A 120 -22.73 7.77 2.40
N PHE A 121 -21.58 7.44 1.81
CA PHE A 121 -20.82 8.35 0.97
C PHE A 121 -21.39 8.44 -0.45
N ASP A 122 -21.30 9.61 -1.06
CA ASP A 122 -21.75 9.86 -2.42
C ASP A 122 -20.86 9.24 -3.48
N ARG A 123 -19.56 9.08 -3.15
CA ARG A 123 -18.56 8.36 -3.97
C ARG A 123 -17.59 7.60 -3.11
N THR A 124 -17.27 6.38 -3.54
CA THR A 124 -16.20 5.57 -2.94
C THR A 124 -15.34 4.95 -4.02
N TRP A 125 -14.03 4.95 -3.80
CA TRP A 125 -13.06 4.26 -4.66
C TRP A 125 -12.33 3.21 -3.86
N ALA A 126 -12.25 2.00 -4.38
CA ALA A 126 -11.36 0.96 -3.89
C ALA A 126 -10.03 1.01 -4.66
N ILE A 127 -8.92 0.73 -3.99
CA ILE A 127 -7.57 0.80 -4.58
C ILE A 127 -7.18 -0.43 -5.41
N SER A 128 -8.09 -1.39 -5.57
CA SER A 128 -7.98 -2.57 -6.43
C SER A 128 -9.38 -3.19 -6.63
N ASP A 129 -9.54 -4.02 -7.63
CA ASP A 129 -10.81 -4.72 -7.85
C ASP A 129 -11.07 -5.79 -6.78
N ALA A 130 -10.02 -6.47 -6.31
CA ALA A 130 -10.12 -7.39 -5.17
C ALA A 130 -10.65 -6.67 -3.92
N THR A 131 -10.10 -5.49 -3.60
CA THR A 131 -10.57 -4.67 -2.48
C THR A 131 -12.01 -4.17 -2.69
N ARG A 132 -12.39 -3.81 -3.90
CA ARG A 132 -13.78 -3.44 -4.25
C ARG A 132 -14.74 -4.61 -4.01
N ARG A 133 -14.35 -5.82 -4.40
CA ARG A 133 -15.16 -7.04 -4.16
C ARG A 133 -15.30 -7.33 -2.67
N ASP A 134 -14.23 -7.27 -1.90
CA ASP A 134 -14.25 -7.43 -0.44
C ASP A 134 -15.19 -6.41 0.22
N PHE A 135 -15.18 -5.18 -0.25
CA PHE A 135 -16.01 -4.09 0.25
C PHE A 135 -17.50 -4.35 -0.02
N ALA A 136 -17.85 -4.70 -1.27
CA ALA A 136 -19.21 -5.03 -1.66
C ALA A 136 -19.74 -6.28 -0.94
N GLU A 137 -18.89 -7.29 -0.76
CA GLU A 137 -19.22 -8.52 -0.03
C GLU A 137 -19.53 -8.23 1.45
N PHE A 138 -18.74 -7.38 2.11
CA PHE A 138 -18.99 -6.98 3.48
C PHE A 138 -20.34 -6.26 3.63
N TRP A 139 -20.65 -5.31 2.76
CA TRP A 139 -21.95 -4.63 2.80
C TRP A 139 -23.12 -5.59 2.60
N ARG A 140 -23.01 -6.51 1.64
CA ARG A 140 -24.03 -7.55 1.40
C ARG A 140 -24.23 -8.41 2.64
N TRP A 141 -23.14 -8.90 3.24
CA TRP A 141 -23.19 -9.70 4.46
C TRP A 141 -23.83 -8.96 5.64
N GLN A 142 -23.60 -7.65 5.75
CA GLN A 142 -24.17 -6.81 6.81
C GLN A 142 -25.59 -6.30 6.48
N GLY A 143 -26.16 -6.62 5.33
CA GLY A 143 -27.46 -6.09 4.90
C GLY A 143 -27.44 -4.55 4.70
N VAL A 144 -26.29 -3.98 4.37
CA VAL A 144 -26.13 -2.53 4.17
C VAL A 144 -26.19 -2.23 2.67
N THR A 145 -27.09 -1.32 2.29
CA THR A 145 -27.19 -0.80 0.93
C THR A 145 -26.36 0.48 0.79
N PRO A 146 -25.33 0.51 -0.05
CA PRO A 146 -24.55 1.73 -0.27
C PRO A 146 -25.33 2.74 -1.09
N LYS A 147 -25.10 4.03 -0.82
CA LYS A 147 -25.68 5.16 -1.55
C LYS A 147 -25.23 5.21 -3.03
N ALA A 148 -24.00 4.78 -3.29
CA ALA A 148 -23.43 4.70 -4.62
C ALA A 148 -22.56 3.45 -4.79
N ALA A 149 -22.40 2.98 -6.03
CA ALA A 149 -21.48 1.89 -6.35
C ALA A 149 -20.03 2.35 -6.12
N THR A 150 -19.19 1.41 -5.63
CA THR A 150 -17.75 1.65 -5.49
C THR A 150 -17.05 1.45 -6.83
N GLU A 151 -16.28 2.45 -7.25
CA GLU A 151 -15.41 2.41 -8.42
C GLU A 151 -14.01 1.90 -8.02
N VAL A 152 -13.22 1.46 -8.99
CA VAL A 152 -11.79 1.16 -8.77
C VAL A 152 -10.97 2.37 -9.22
N ILE A 153 -9.95 2.71 -8.43
CA ILE A 153 -8.97 3.74 -8.80
C ILE A 153 -7.57 3.15 -8.83
N GLU A 154 -6.89 3.32 -9.97
CA GLU A 154 -5.49 2.91 -10.09
C GLU A 154 -4.58 3.88 -9.35
N LEU A 155 -3.65 3.32 -8.57
CA LEU A 155 -2.69 4.11 -7.80
C LEU A 155 -1.43 4.38 -8.61
N GLY A 156 -0.88 5.58 -8.47
CA GLY A 156 0.40 5.95 -9.03
C GLY A 156 1.54 5.06 -8.53
N ALA A 157 2.48 4.76 -9.41
CA ALA A 157 3.66 3.94 -9.12
C ALA A 157 4.95 4.76 -8.91
N ASP A 158 4.94 6.05 -9.23
CA ASP A 158 6.07 6.99 -9.19
C ASP A 158 6.28 7.62 -7.80
N PHE A 159 6.50 6.81 -6.77
CA PHE A 159 6.62 7.30 -5.38
C PHE A 159 7.73 8.33 -5.12
N ASP A 160 8.78 8.33 -5.92
CA ASP A 160 9.85 9.32 -5.89
C ASP A 160 9.63 10.52 -6.83
N GLY A 161 8.50 10.54 -7.55
CA GLY A 161 8.17 11.56 -8.55
C GLY A 161 9.08 11.52 -9.80
N GLY A 162 10.04 10.59 -9.83
CA GLY A 162 11.03 10.47 -10.90
C GLY A 162 10.47 9.84 -12.18
N ASN A 163 11.17 10.03 -13.28
CA ASN A 163 10.92 9.31 -14.52
C ASN A 163 11.38 7.85 -14.41
N ARG A 164 10.76 6.99 -15.20
CA ARG A 164 11.23 5.62 -15.35
C ARG A 164 12.61 5.62 -16.03
N VAL A 165 13.57 4.95 -15.41
CA VAL A 165 14.93 4.84 -15.93
C VAL A 165 15.19 3.38 -16.26
N VAL A 166 15.52 3.10 -17.53
CA VAL A 166 15.99 1.78 -17.93
C VAL A 166 17.33 1.53 -17.25
N ARG A 167 17.40 0.48 -16.47
CA ARG A 167 18.63 0.04 -15.81
C ARG A 167 19.04 -1.30 -16.38
N ASP A 168 20.33 -1.53 -16.50
CA ASP A 168 20.81 -2.88 -16.78
C ASP A 168 20.84 -3.69 -15.48
N PRO A 169 19.93 -4.67 -15.29
CA PRO A 169 19.90 -5.50 -14.08
C PRO A 169 21.08 -6.45 -14.01
N LEU A 170 21.87 -6.51 -15.07
CA LEU A 170 22.95 -7.47 -15.29
C LEU A 170 24.33 -6.83 -15.21
N ILE A 171 24.45 -5.57 -14.76
CA ILE A 171 25.77 -5.08 -14.38
C ILE A 171 26.36 -6.14 -13.45
N PRO A 172 27.49 -6.80 -13.84
CA PRO A 172 28.06 -7.87 -13.07
C PRO A 172 28.32 -7.40 -11.64
N ARG A 173 27.60 -7.96 -10.71
CA ARG A 173 27.80 -7.76 -9.28
C ARG A 173 28.27 -9.09 -8.74
N GLU A 174 29.17 -9.04 -7.79
CA GLU A 174 29.70 -10.24 -7.15
C GLU A 174 28.58 -11.15 -6.62
N ARG A 175 27.49 -10.54 -6.14
CA ARG A 175 26.29 -11.25 -5.65
C ARG A 175 25.00 -10.60 -6.11
N PRO A 176 24.02 -11.35 -6.64
CA PRO A 176 22.68 -10.85 -6.88
C PRO A 176 21.99 -10.54 -5.54
N ALA A 177 21.17 -9.47 -5.48
CA ALA A 177 20.47 -9.06 -4.28
C ALA A 177 18.95 -9.18 -4.45
N LEU A 178 18.27 -9.76 -3.49
CA LEU A 178 16.82 -9.74 -3.35
C LEU A 178 16.41 -8.65 -2.34
N LEU A 179 15.33 -7.93 -2.62
CA LEU A 179 14.83 -6.85 -1.80
C LEU A 179 13.40 -7.12 -1.36
N CYS A 180 13.15 -7.17 -0.05
CA CYS A 180 11.80 -7.23 0.54
C CYS A 180 11.51 -5.92 1.27
N VAL A 181 10.46 -5.19 0.84
CA VAL A 181 10.09 -3.89 1.43
C VAL A 181 8.72 -3.99 2.09
N GLY A 182 8.63 -3.59 3.35
CA GLY A 182 7.38 -3.53 4.09
C GLY A 182 7.57 -3.57 5.59
N ILE A 183 6.55 -3.15 6.33
CA ILE A 183 6.53 -3.29 7.78
C ILE A 183 6.77 -4.76 8.18
N VAL A 184 7.59 -4.99 9.19
CA VAL A 184 7.85 -6.35 9.71
C VAL A 184 6.66 -6.80 10.54
N GLU A 185 5.86 -7.69 9.97
CA GLU A 185 4.65 -8.22 10.60
C GLU A 185 4.22 -9.54 9.94
N PRO A 186 3.43 -10.41 10.61
CA PRO A 186 3.01 -11.71 10.07
C PRO A 186 2.39 -11.64 8.68
N ARG A 187 1.58 -10.62 8.39
CA ARG A 187 0.91 -10.42 7.12
C ARG A 187 1.89 -10.28 5.93
N LYS A 188 3.04 -9.66 6.16
CA LYS A 188 4.09 -9.50 5.15
C LYS A 188 4.98 -10.73 4.99
N ASN A 189 4.79 -11.73 5.85
CA ASN A 189 5.35 -13.07 5.73
C ASN A 189 6.88 -13.14 5.63
N GLN A 190 7.58 -12.19 6.26
CA GLN A 190 9.04 -12.19 6.25
C GLN A 190 9.63 -13.42 6.92
N ALA A 191 8.96 -14.00 7.93
CA ALA A 191 9.42 -15.22 8.58
C ALA A 191 9.55 -16.39 7.59
N PHE A 192 8.54 -16.58 6.74
CA PHE A 192 8.56 -17.56 5.65
C PHE A 192 9.65 -17.24 4.62
N LEU A 193 9.84 -15.97 4.28
CA LEU A 193 10.93 -15.57 3.36
C LEU A 193 12.32 -15.95 3.91
N LEU A 194 12.52 -15.83 5.23
CA LEU A 194 13.77 -16.29 5.85
C LEU A 194 13.95 -17.81 5.68
N ASP A 195 12.87 -18.62 5.86
CA ASP A 195 12.94 -20.07 5.64
C ASP A 195 13.36 -20.41 4.20
N VAL A 196 12.76 -19.69 3.22
CA VAL A 196 13.11 -19.84 1.80
C VAL A 196 14.57 -19.48 1.55
N ALA A 197 15.04 -18.35 2.09
CA ALA A 197 16.41 -17.87 1.88
C ALA A 197 17.43 -18.81 2.52
N GLU A 198 17.22 -19.25 3.75
CA GLU A 198 18.08 -20.21 4.46
C GLU A 198 18.19 -21.53 3.69
N ALA A 199 17.06 -22.03 3.15
CA ALA A 199 17.06 -23.25 2.34
C ALA A 199 17.79 -23.08 0.99
N LEU A 200 17.72 -21.91 0.37
CA LEU A 200 18.45 -21.61 -0.88
C LEU A 200 19.96 -21.46 -0.63
N TRP A 201 20.37 -20.82 0.47
CA TRP A 201 21.77 -20.72 0.88
C TRP A 201 22.37 -22.08 1.24
N ALA A 202 21.61 -22.91 1.97
CA ALA A 202 22.01 -24.29 2.26
C ALA A 202 22.15 -25.14 0.99
N GLY A 203 21.36 -24.84 -0.06
CA GLY A 203 21.46 -25.43 -1.39
C GLY A 203 22.55 -24.84 -2.28
N GLY A 204 23.46 -24.02 -1.73
CA GLY A 204 24.66 -23.51 -2.42
C GLY A 204 24.44 -22.25 -3.26
N LEU A 205 23.25 -21.61 -3.22
CA LEU A 205 23.06 -20.34 -3.92
C LEU A 205 23.72 -19.19 -3.16
N ASP A 206 24.48 -18.37 -3.88
CA ASP A 206 25.14 -17.18 -3.32
C ASP A 206 24.40 -15.91 -3.74
N PHE A 207 23.62 -15.32 -2.82
CA PHE A 207 22.86 -14.08 -3.02
C PHE A 207 22.69 -13.32 -1.71
N GLU A 208 22.47 -12.01 -1.81
CA GLU A 208 22.10 -11.16 -0.68
C GLU A 208 20.58 -11.07 -0.54
N LEU A 209 20.07 -11.08 0.70
CA LEU A 209 18.68 -10.74 1.02
C LEU A 209 18.64 -9.50 1.90
N HIS A 210 18.03 -8.43 1.38
CA HIS A 210 17.77 -7.20 2.10
C HIS A 210 16.30 -7.12 2.49
N VAL A 211 16.01 -7.00 3.77
CA VAL A 211 14.65 -6.72 4.30
C VAL A 211 14.63 -5.31 4.84
N VAL A 212 13.70 -4.49 4.35
CA VAL A 212 13.57 -3.08 4.71
C VAL A 212 12.20 -2.82 5.30
N GLY A 213 12.15 -2.28 6.52
CA GLY A 213 10.91 -1.85 7.13
C GLY A 213 10.95 -1.77 8.64
N ARG A 214 10.14 -0.87 9.19
CA ARG A 214 9.97 -0.78 10.63
C ARG A 214 9.32 -2.04 11.19
N VAL A 215 9.62 -2.33 12.45
CA VAL A 215 9.00 -3.46 13.17
C VAL A 215 7.62 -3.05 13.68
N ASN A 216 6.60 -3.87 13.38
CA ASN A 216 5.28 -3.71 13.97
C ASN A 216 5.38 -3.93 15.49
N PRO A 217 4.95 -2.97 16.34
CA PRO A 217 5.13 -3.06 17.79
C PRO A 217 4.38 -4.22 18.44
N HIS A 218 3.28 -4.69 17.83
CA HIS A 218 2.44 -5.78 18.37
C HIS A 218 2.89 -7.16 17.91
N PHE A 219 3.22 -7.32 16.63
CA PHE A 219 3.42 -8.63 16.02
C PHE A 219 4.82 -8.84 15.44
N GLY A 220 5.57 -7.75 15.24
CA GLY A 220 6.84 -7.83 14.52
C GLY A 220 8.02 -8.28 15.35
N ARG A 221 7.94 -8.21 16.70
CA ARG A 221 9.09 -8.49 17.58
C ARG A 221 9.68 -9.90 17.39
N PRO A 222 8.91 -11.00 17.36
CA PRO A 222 9.47 -12.33 17.13
C PRO A 222 10.21 -12.44 15.79
N ILE A 223 9.65 -11.84 14.74
CA ILE A 223 10.26 -11.83 13.41
C ILE A 223 11.57 -11.02 13.42
N ALA A 224 11.55 -9.84 14.05
CA ALA A 224 12.73 -8.99 14.17
C ALA A 224 13.85 -9.66 14.99
N THR A 225 13.52 -10.37 16.07
CA THR A 225 14.48 -11.16 16.85
C THR A 225 15.14 -12.23 15.98
N ARG A 226 14.36 -12.97 15.17
CA ARG A 226 14.90 -13.96 14.21
C ARG A 226 15.80 -13.29 13.17
N MET A 227 15.40 -12.14 12.62
CA MET A 227 16.21 -11.37 11.67
C MET A 227 17.55 -10.94 12.28
N ALA A 228 17.56 -10.46 13.54
CA ALA A 228 18.78 -10.07 14.22
C ALA A 228 19.72 -11.27 14.44
N ALA A 229 19.17 -12.40 14.87
CA ALA A 229 19.94 -13.65 15.03
C ALA A 229 20.49 -14.17 13.69
N LEU A 230 19.72 -14.05 12.61
CA LEU A 230 20.19 -14.43 11.28
C LEU A 230 21.32 -13.49 10.81
N GLN A 231 21.16 -12.18 10.99
CA GLN A 231 22.15 -11.18 10.55
C GLN A 231 23.50 -11.34 11.27
N SER A 232 23.52 -11.85 12.52
CA SER A 232 24.76 -12.09 13.25
C SER A 232 25.58 -13.28 12.74
N ARG A 233 24.94 -14.24 12.07
CA ARG A 233 25.59 -15.48 11.59
C ARG A 233 25.67 -15.60 10.06
N GLU A 234 24.86 -14.83 9.33
CA GLU A 234 24.76 -14.91 7.87
C GLU A 234 25.10 -13.56 7.23
N ALA A 235 26.29 -13.46 6.68
CA ALA A 235 26.80 -12.22 6.07
C ALA A 235 26.01 -11.75 4.83
N ARG A 236 25.23 -12.65 4.23
CA ARG A 236 24.38 -12.35 3.05
C ARG A 236 23.00 -11.79 3.42
N PHE A 237 22.64 -11.76 4.69
CA PHE A 237 21.40 -11.18 5.16
C PHE A 237 21.61 -9.78 5.73
N ARG A 238 20.71 -8.84 5.38
CA ARG A 238 20.70 -7.46 5.90
C ARG A 238 19.29 -7.03 6.25
N PHE A 239 19.10 -6.63 7.51
CA PHE A 239 17.86 -6.02 7.98
C PHE A 239 18.05 -4.52 8.19
N HIS A 240 17.21 -3.71 7.51
CA HIS A 240 17.18 -2.26 7.58
C HIS A 240 15.88 -1.82 8.29
N ALA A 241 15.94 -1.64 9.61
CA ALA A 241 14.78 -1.26 10.43
C ALA A 241 14.21 0.13 10.08
N SER A 242 15.07 1.00 9.56
CA SER A 242 14.70 2.33 9.08
C SER A 242 15.60 2.72 7.90
N ALA A 243 15.03 2.76 6.72
CA ALA A 243 15.72 3.27 5.53
C ALA A 243 15.03 4.55 5.06
N GLY A 244 15.79 5.60 4.80
CA GLY A 244 15.29 6.80 4.15
C GLY A 244 15.10 6.60 2.65
N ASP A 245 14.38 7.50 1.99
CA ASP A 245 14.04 7.38 0.56
C ASP A 245 15.30 7.21 -0.34
N ARG A 246 16.39 7.92 -0.02
CA ARG A 246 17.67 7.78 -0.74
C ARG A 246 18.27 6.38 -0.61
N GLU A 247 18.25 5.82 0.61
CA GLU A 247 18.76 4.47 0.87
C GLU A 247 17.89 3.42 0.19
N LEU A 248 16.57 3.56 0.34
CA LEU A 248 15.60 2.67 -0.33
C LEU A 248 15.78 2.71 -1.85
N GLY A 249 15.97 3.89 -2.44
CA GLY A 249 16.27 4.05 -3.85
C GLY A 249 17.54 3.31 -4.30
N ARG A 250 18.62 3.36 -3.47
CA ARG A 250 19.86 2.60 -3.75
C ARG A 250 19.63 1.08 -3.67
N LEU A 251 18.82 0.62 -2.71
CA LEU A 251 18.49 -0.80 -2.56
C LEU A 251 17.68 -1.31 -3.76
N TYR A 252 16.67 -0.57 -4.19
CA TYR A 252 15.97 -0.89 -5.45
C TYR A 252 16.92 -0.91 -6.66
N ALA A 253 17.86 0.06 -6.73
CA ALA A 253 18.83 0.13 -7.81
C ALA A 253 19.78 -1.09 -7.85
N ARG A 254 20.03 -1.71 -6.70
CA ARG A 254 20.89 -2.90 -6.57
C ARG A 254 20.11 -4.20 -6.71
N ALA A 255 18.80 -4.18 -6.52
CA ALA A 255 18.01 -5.38 -6.47
C ALA A 255 17.98 -6.08 -7.84
N ARG A 256 18.25 -7.38 -7.84
CA ARG A 256 17.98 -8.30 -8.94
C ARG A 256 16.49 -8.51 -9.11
N ALA A 257 15.79 -8.64 -7.99
CA ALA A 257 14.35 -8.70 -7.91
C ALA A 257 13.85 -8.20 -6.55
N VAL A 258 12.61 -7.69 -6.56
CA VAL A 258 11.83 -7.50 -5.33
C VAL A 258 11.12 -8.80 -4.99
N VAL A 259 11.06 -9.12 -3.70
CA VAL A 259 10.38 -10.32 -3.17
C VAL A 259 9.23 -9.87 -2.27
N PHE A 260 8.02 -10.29 -2.61
CA PHE A 260 6.80 -9.82 -1.94
C PHE A 260 5.92 -11.00 -1.51
N PRO A 261 6.30 -11.72 -0.42
CA PRO A 261 5.69 -12.98 0.02
C PRO A 261 4.44 -12.80 0.86
N THR A 262 3.82 -11.63 0.79
CA THR A 262 2.67 -11.23 1.62
C THR A 262 1.51 -12.22 1.50
N ILE A 263 0.72 -12.35 2.57
CA ILE A 263 -0.48 -13.21 2.61
C ILE A 263 -1.79 -12.42 2.49
N ALA A 264 -1.75 -11.10 2.63
CA ALA A 264 -2.91 -10.23 2.46
C ALA A 264 -2.48 -8.81 2.10
N GLU A 265 -3.13 -8.20 1.10
CA GLU A 265 -2.86 -6.85 0.61
C GLU A 265 -4.13 -6.14 0.14
N GLY A 266 -4.09 -4.80 0.16
CA GLY A 266 -5.11 -3.97 -0.48
C GLY A 266 -4.81 -3.64 -1.94
N CYS A 267 -3.52 -3.47 -2.31
CA CYS A 267 -3.09 -3.16 -3.68
C CYS A 267 -1.70 -3.73 -4.02
N GLY A 268 -0.77 -3.76 -3.07
CA GLY A 268 0.61 -4.20 -3.32
C GLY A 268 1.54 -3.08 -3.81
N LEU A 269 1.57 -1.94 -3.12
CA LEU A 269 2.44 -0.82 -3.48
C LEU A 269 3.91 -1.19 -3.73
N PRO A 270 4.57 -2.08 -2.94
CA PRO A 270 5.96 -2.48 -3.22
C PRO A 270 6.14 -3.18 -4.58
N LEU A 271 5.11 -3.91 -5.05
CA LEU A 271 5.11 -4.51 -6.39
C LEU A 271 5.04 -3.41 -7.45
N LEU A 272 4.16 -2.43 -7.31
CA LEU A 272 4.06 -1.28 -8.23
C LEU A 272 5.35 -0.46 -8.26
N GLU A 273 5.95 -0.20 -7.08
CA GLU A 273 7.24 0.48 -6.97
C GLU A 273 8.37 -0.28 -7.69
N ALA A 274 8.39 -1.61 -7.58
CA ALA A 274 9.36 -2.45 -8.29
C ALA A 274 9.20 -2.33 -9.81
N LEU A 275 7.97 -2.51 -10.30
CA LEU A 275 7.65 -2.42 -11.72
C LEU A 275 7.94 -1.04 -12.31
N TRP A 276 7.65 0.02 -11.56
CA TRP A 276 7.98 1.39 -11.96
C TRP A 276 9.48 1.57 -12.21
N ARG A 277 10.30 0.95 -11.38
CA ARG A 277 11.77 0.99 -11.48
C ARG A 277 12.37 -0.04 -12.43
N GLY A 278 11.53 -0.79 -13.14
CA GLY A 278 11.99 -1.87 -14.00
C GLY A 278 12.67 -3.02 -13.25
N VAL A 279 12.33 -3.21 -11.96
CA VAL A 279 12.86 -4.31 -11.17
C VAL A 279 11.83 -5.45 -11.18
N PRO A 280 12.22 -6.67 -11.62
CA PRO A 280 11.34 -7.83 -11.53
C PRO A 280 10.80 -8.05 -10.12
N CYS A 281 9.56 -8.53 -10.00
CA CYS A 281 8.97 -8.85 -8.71
C CYS A 281 8.57 -10.32 -8.63
N VAL A 282 8.99 -11.02 -7.56
CA VAL A 282 8.45 -12.33 -7.19
C VAL A 282 7.43 -12.11 -6.09
N CYS A 283 6.16 -12.40 -6.35
CA CYS A 283 5.06 -12.11 -5.43
C CYS A 283 4.16 -13.31 -5.17
N SER A 284 3.45 -13.28 -4.05
CA SER A 284 2.46 -14.30 -3.70
C SER A 284 1.30 -14.33 -4.69
N ASP A 285 0.74 -15.51 -4.91
CA ASP A 285 -0.47 -15.74 -5.69
C ASP A 285 -1.70 -15.28 -4.90
N LEU A 286 -1.98 -13.98 -4.97
CA LEU A 286 -3.16 -13.35 -4.38
C LEU A 286 -3.95 -12.63 -5.49
N PRO A 287 -5.30 -12.68 -5.46
CA PRO A 287 -6.13 -11.99 -6.45
C PRO A 287 -5.73 -10.52 -6.65
N VAL A 288 -5.50 -9.80 -5.57
CA VAL A 288 -5.09 -8.39 -5.58
C VAL A 288 -3.71 -8.16 -6.23
N LEU A 289 -2.78 -9.11 -6.09
CA LEU A 289 -1.46 -8.99 -6.72
C LEU A 289 -1.50 -9.42 -8.18
N ARG A 290 -2.35 -10.39 -8.54
CA ARG A 290 -2.59 -10.80 -9.92
C ARG A 290 -3.04 -9.64 -10.81
N GLU A 291 -3.85 -8.72 -10.30
CA GLU A 291 -4.28 -7.52 -11.04
C GLU A 291 -3.09 -6.75 -11.62
N ASN A 292 -1.97 -6.74 -10.89
CA ASN A 292 -0.73 -6.09 -11.34
C ASN A 292 0.31 -7.07 -11.90
N ALA A 293 0.35 -8.31 -11.44
CA ALA A 293 1.39 -9.27 -11.82
C ALA A 293 1.15 -9.88 -13.21
N ASP A 294 -0.11 -10.18 -13.56
CA ASP A 294 -0.45 -10.91 -14.80
C ASP A 294 -0.15 -10.10 -16.08
N ALA A 295 0.01 -8.79 -15.97
CA ALA A 295 0.40 -7.96 -17.11
C ALA A 295 1.93 -7.90 -17.34
N GLY A 296 2.72 -8.76 -16.68
CA GLY A 296 4.16 -8.92 -16.90
C GLY A 296 5.05 -8.21 -15.89
N GLY A 297 6.34 -8.54 -15.93
CA GLY A 297 7.37 -8.04 -15.00
C GLY A 297 7.39 -8.78 -13.66
N CYS A 298 6.55 -9.78 -13.47
CA CYS A 298 6.42 -10.53 -12.22
C CYS A 298 6.56 -12.04 -12.43
N VAL A 299 6.95 -12.72 -11.35
CA VAL A 299 6.82 -14.16 -11.18
C VAL A 299 5.90 -14.39 -9.98
N VAL A 300 4.85 -15.18 -10.19
CA VAL A 300 3.87 -15.45 -9.14
C VAL A 300 4.17 -16.81 -8.51
N ALA A 301 4.19 -16.85 -7.17
CA ALA A 301 4.46 -18.04 -6.38
C ALA A 301 3.30 -18.33 -5.41
N LYS A 302 3.00 -19.61 -5.20
CA LYS A 302 1.93 -20.07 -4.32
C LYS A 302 2.18 -19.60 -2.88
N VAL A 303 1.11 -19.10 -2.23
CA VAL A 303 1.21 -18.63 -0.84
C VAL A 303 1.69 -19.75 0.08
N ASN A 304 2.74 -19.50 0.85
CA ASN A 304 3.32 -20.41 1.83
C ASN A 304 3.82 -21.77 1.26
N ASP A 305 4.04 -21.87 -0.05
CA ASP A 305 4.63 -23.06 -0.67
C ASP A 305 6.16 -22.89 -0.77
N LEU A 306 6.88 -23.50 0.16
CA LEU A 306 8.36 -23.41 0.23
C LEU A 306 9.05 -23.92 -1.04
N ALA A 307 8.53 -24.99 -1.64
CA ALA A 307 9.12 -25.59 -2.84
C ALA A 307 8.94 -24.67 -4.04
N ASP A 308 7.75 -24.13 -4.25
CA ASP A 308 7.44 -23.21 -5.35
C ASP A 308 8.25 -21.90 -5.22
N TRP A 309 8.31 -21.31 -4.01
CA TRP A 309 9.12 -20.11 -3.77
C TRP A 309 10.62 -20.35 -4.02
N ARG A 310 11.15 -21.49 -3.59
CA ARG A 310 12.56 -21.85 -3.86
C ARG A 310 12.83 -21.98 -5.35
N GLU A 311 11.93 -22.63 -6.11
CA GLU A 311 12.03 -22.75 -7.55
C GLU A 311 12.05 -21.38 -8.23
N LYS A 312 11.03 -20.52 -7.91
CA LYS A 312 10.87 -19.20 -8.53
C LYS A 312 12.02 -18.26 -8.20
N LEU A 313 12.48 -18.24 -6.95
CA LEU A 313 13.62 -17.41 -6.55
C LEU A 313 14.93 -17.93 -7.15
N ARG A 314 15.14 -19.25 -7.23
CA ARG A 314 16.29 -19.83 -7.93
C ARG A 314 16.30 -19.36 -9.39
N ALA A 315 15.20 -19.48 -10.10
CA ALA A 315 15.10 -19.06 -11.50
C ALA A 315 15.48 -17.58 -11.67
N VAL A 316 14.92 -16.67 -10.87
CA VAL A 316 15.24 -15.24 -10.93
C VAL A 316 16.71 -14.96 -10.57
N LEU A 317 17.30 -15.71 -9.64
CA LEU A 317 18.68 -15.53 -9.21
C LEU A 317 19.69 -16.02 -10.26
N THR A 318 19.38 -17.10 -10.99
CA THR A 318 20.35 -17.78 -11.88
C THR A 318 20.08 -17.56 -13.37
N ASP A 319 18.83 -17.31 -13.77
CA ASP A 319 18.47 -17.11 -15.18
C ASP A 319 18.50 -15.61 -15.55
N ALA A 320 19.56 -15.21 -16.25
CA ALA A 320 19.73 -13.85 -16.73
C ALA A 320 18.73 -13.48 -17.85
N ALA A 321 18.34 -14.44 -18.69
CA ALA A 321 17.40 -14.20 -19.78
C ALA A 321 15.99 -13.95 -19.23
N LEU A 322 15.57 -14.73 -18.23
CA LEU A 322 14.33 -14.50 -17.51
C LEU A 322 14.28 -13.09 -16.90
N CYS A 323 15.35 -12.67 -16.21
CA CYS A 323 15.38 -11.34 -15.60
C CYS A 323 15.30 -10.20 -16.62
N ARG A 324 15.99 -10.31 -17.76
CA ARG A 324 15.89 -9.33 -18.85
C ARG A 324 14.48 -9.26 -19.41
N ARG A 325 13.86 -10.41 -19.66
CA ARG A 325 12.47 -10.46 -20.13
C ARG A 325 11.53 -9.77 -19.15
N LEU A 326 11.56 -10.14 -17.87
CA LEU A 326 10.71 -9.54 -16.83
C LEU A 326 10.93 -8.03 -16.69
N GLN A 327 12.17 -7.57 -16.82
CA GLN A 327 12.48 -6.15 -16.82
C GLN A 327 11.86 -5.43 -18.03
N THR A 328 12.01 -6.00 -19.23
CA THR A 328 11.42 -5.45 -20.44
C THR A 328 9.91 -5.37 -20.33
N GLU A 329 9.28 -6.43 -19.83
CA GLU A 329 7.85 -6.47 -19.54
C GLU A 329 7.44 -5.37 -18.54
N ALA A 330 8.17 -5.26 -17.41
CA ALA A 330 7.91 -4.21 -16.41
C ALA A 330 8.00 -2.81 -17.01
N MET A 331 9.03 -2.55 -17.82
CA MET A 331 9.25 -1.24 -18.44
C MET A 331 8.22 -0.90 -19.52
N ALA A 332 7.69 -1.89 -20.21
CA ALA A 332 6.66 -1.71 -21.25
C ALA A 332 5.28 -1.39 -20.67
N ARG A 333 5.05 -1.62 -19.39
CA ARG A 333 3.74 -1.40 -18.76
C ARG A 333 3.37 0.07 -18.65
N PRO A 334 2.13 0.45 -18.99
CA PRO A 334 1.62 1.81 -18.84
C PRO A 334 1.17 2.06 -17.38
N LEU A 335 2.11 1.97 -16.44
CA LEU A 335 1.80 2.24 -15.03
C LEU A 335 1.45 3.72 -14.82
N PRO A 336 0.37 4.02 -14.08
CA PRO A 336 -0.04 5.39 -13.83
C PRO A 336 0.95 6.14 -12.94
N ARG A 337 0.96 7.46 -13.06
CA ARG A 337 1.58 8.39 -12.12
C ARG A 337 0.59 8.83 -11.06
N TRP A 338 1.09 9.29 -9.93
CA TRP A 338 0.21 9.87 -8.89
C TRP A 338 -0.56 11.09 -9.39
N SER A 339 0.02 11.87 -10.30
CA SER A 339 -0.68 12.98 -10.95
C SER A 339 -1.90 12.52 -11.78
N GLN A 340 -1.86 11.33 -12.38
CA GLN A 340 -3.00 10.75 -13.08
C GLN A 340 -4.06 10.26 -12.11
N THR A 341 -3.67 9.59 -11.00
CA THR A 341 -4.60 9.24 -9.92
C THR A 341 -5.32 10.48 -9.36
N ALA A 342 -4.58 11.56 -9.09
CA ALA A 342 -5.17 12.81 -8.62
C ALA A 342 -6.12 13.44 -9.66
N ARG A 343 -5.76 13.39 -10.94
CA ARG A 343 -6.61 13.88 -12.03
C ARG A 343 -7.96 13.15 -12.07
N VAL A 344 -7.95 11.82 -11.97
CA VAL A 344 -9.19 11.01 -11.91
C VAL A 344 -10.08 11.47 -10.75
N LEU A 345 -9.50 11.73 -9.57
CA LEU A 345 -10.26 12.24 -8.41
C LEU A 345 -10.85 13.63 -8.69
N ILE A 346 -10.06 14.55 -9.24
CA ILE A 346 -10.50 15.91 -9.56
C ILE A 346 -11.65 15.87 -10.57
N ASP A 347 -11.47 15.15 -11.67
CA ASP A 347 -12.46 15.10 -12.77
C ASP A 347 -13.78 14.47 -12.28
N ALA A 348 -13.69 13.41 -11.46
CA ALA A 348 -14.86 12.77 -10.86
C ALA A 348 -15.62 13.68 -9.90
N LEU A 349 -14.92 14.52 -9.12
CA LEU A 349 -15.54 15.44 -8.18
C LEU A 349 -15.99 16.75 -8.83
N ALA A 350 -15.31 17.22 -9.87
CA ALA A 350 -15.69 18.41 -10.63
C ALA A 350 -16.81 18.15 -11.64
N GLY A 351 -16.82 16.97 -12.30
CA GLY A 351 -17.80 16.58 -13.32
C GLY A 351 -19.18 16.25 -12.77
N ALA A 352 -19.34 16.10 -11.46
CA ALA A 352 -20.64 15.86 -10.80
C ALA A 352 -21.50 17.15 -10.68
N LYS A 353 -21.40 18.08 -11.64
CA LYS A 353 -22.33 19.19 -11.81
C LYS A 353 -23.53 18.66 -12.60
N GLY A 354 -24.55 18.24 -11.88
CA GLY A 354 -25.81 17.80 -12.45
C GLY A 354 -26.80 17.55 -11.33
#